data_78160218578c98df783d888b78e851f7
#
_entry.id   78160218578c98df783d888b78e851f7
#
_cell.length_a   1.000
_cell.length_b   1.000
_cell.length_c   1.000
_cell.angle_alpha   90.00
_cell.angle_beta   90.00
_cell.angle_gamma   90.00
#
_symmetry.space_group_name_H-M   'P 1'
#
loop_
_entity.id
_entity.type
_entity.pdbx_description
1 polymer ?
#
loop_
_entity_poly.entity_id
_entity_poly.type
_entity_poly.pdbx_seq_one_letter_code
_entity_poly.pdbx_strand_id
1 'polypeptide(L)'
;MDDNYKTPLIVEAVRMAARNVTFADDAIFHSDRGSNYTSSSFSAALAEHGARQSVGRTGICYDNAMAESFFGTLKNERVHRTVYPTRERARADIAQYIELRYNSRRLHSGLGYRTPQEVHDAWLNSQEAA
;
A
#
# COMPACT_ATOMS: atom_id res chain seq x y z
N MET A 1 11.98 -4.02 -2.32
CA MET A 1 13.05 -3.04 -2.04
C MET A 1 14.08 -3.14 -3.13
N ASP A 2 14.54 -2.00 -3.60
CA ASP A 2 15.52 -1.90 -4.69
C ASP A 2 16.50 -0.78 -4.38
N ASP A 3 17.56 -0.60 -5.21
CA ASP A 3 18.55 0.46 -5.09
C ASP A 3 18.07 1.83 -5.54
N ASN A 4 16.91 1.86 -6.15
CA ASN A 4 16.33 3.05 -6.74
C ASN A 4 14.80 3.03 -6.57
N TYR A 5 14.17 4.17 -6.86
CA TYR A 5 12.71 4.37 -6.82
C TYR A 5 12.10 4.53 -8.23
N LYS A 6 12.71 3.90 -9.25
CA LYS A 6 12.24 4.02 -10.63
C LYS A 6 10.97 3.23 -10.89
N THR A 7 10.31 3.53 -11.99
CA THR A 7 9.04 2.93 -12.41
C THR A 7 8.99 1.38 -12.33
N PRO A 8 10.04 0.61 -12.71
CA PRO A 8 10.00 -0.84 -12.58
C PRO A 8 9.72 -1.33 -11.15
N LEU A 9 10.20 -0.63 -10.13
CA LEU A 9 9.96 -0.99 -8.74
C LEU A 9 8.47 -0.90 -8.38
N ILE A 10 7.80 0.18 -8.79
CA ILE A 10 6.38 0.36 -8.48
C ILE A 10 5.48 -0.53 -9.33
N VAL A 11 5.85 -0.80 -10.57
CA VAL A 11 5.17 -1.80 -11.43
C VAL A 11 5.23 -3.19 -10.79
N GLU A 12 6.40 -3.61 -10.30
CA GLU A 12 6.53 -4.90 -9.63
C GLU A 12 5.72 -4.94 -8.31
N ALA A 13 5.63 -3.83 -7.58
CA ALA A 13 4.78 -3.76 -6.38
C ALA A 13 3.29 -3.97 -6.71
N VAL A 14 2.77 -3.40 -7.81
CA VAL A 14 1.40 -3.66 -8.29
C VAL A 14 1.22 -5.12 -8.66
N ARG A 15 2.14 -5.70 -9.42
CA ARG A 15 2.10 -7.12 -9.79
C ARG A 15 2.17 -8.06 -8.59
N MET A 16 2.96 -7.71 -7.58
CA MET A 16 2.98 -8.48 -6.32
C MET A 16 1.64 -8.42 -5.60
N ALA A 17 1.01 -7.25 -5.52
CA ALA A 17 -0.31 -7.11 -4.93
C ALA A 17 -1.35 -7.95 -5.68
N ALA A 18 -1.36 -7.89 -7.01
CA ALA A 18 -2.28 -8.62 -7.87
C ALA A 18 -2.13 -10.15 -7.83
N ARG A 19 -0.96 -10.67 -7.40
CA ARG A 19 -0.79 -12.13 -7.15
C ARG A 19 -1.54 -12.60 -5.91
N ASN A 20 -1.74 -11.72 -4.95
CA ASN A 20 -2.30 -12.07 -3.64
C ASN A 20 -3.76 -11.65 -3.48
N VAL A 21 -4.22 -10.68 -4.27
CA VAL A 21 -5.56 -10.12 -4.17
C VAL A 21 -6.11 -9.89 -5.58
N THR A 22 -7.32 -10.34 -5.84
CA THR A 22 -8.07 -9.93 -7.04
C THR A 22 -8.59 -8.52 -6.82
N PHE A 23 -8.25 -7.61 -7.70
CA PHE A 23 -8.79 -6.26 -7.62
C PHE A 23 -10.29 -6.29 -7.96
N ALA A 24 -11.07 -5.53 -7.22
CA ALA A 24 -12.48 -5.35 -7.54
C ALA A 24 -12.63 -4.68 -8.91
N ASP A 25 -13.76 -4.91 -9.57
CA ASP A 25 -14.10 -4.21 -10.81
C ASP A 25 -14.05 -2.71 -10.56
N ASP A 26 -13.41 -1.98 -11.47
CA ASP A 26 -13.20 -0.53 -11.35
C ASP A 26 -12.35 -0.07 -10.15
N ALA A 27 -11.52 -0.93 -9.57
CA ALA A 27 -10.60 -0.55 -8.51
C ALA A 27 -9.77 0.69 -8.89
N ILE A 28 -9.61 1.61 -7.95
CA ILE A 28 -8.87 2.85 -8.18
C ILE A 28 -7.52 2.79 -7.45
N PHE A 29 -6.44 2.90 -8.21
CA PHE A 29 -5.11 3.15 -7.64
C PHE A 29 -4.85 4.65 -7.59
N HIS A 30 -4.81 5.20 -6.38
CA HIS A 30 -4.53 6.62 -6.17
C HIS A 30 -3.07 6.85 -5.76
N SER A 31 -2.44 7.87 -6.35
CA SER A 31 -1.07 8.29 -6.02
C SER A 31 -0.92 9.81 -6.14
N ASP A 32 0.23 10.32 -5.70
CA ASP A 32 0.67 11.66 -6.08
C ASP A 32 1.04 11.71 -7.58
N ARG A 33 1.44 12.90 -8.06
CA ARG A 33 1.91 13.12 -9.44
C ARG A 33 3.40 12.84 -9.64
N GLY A 34 4.01 11.98 -8.84
CA GLY A 34 5.38 11.57 -9.05
C GLY A 34 5.60 11.00 -10.47
N SER A 35 6.72 11.32 -11.09
CA SER A 35 7.02 10.94 -12.48
C SER A 35 6.95 9.44 -12.74
N ASN A 36 7.21 8.62 -11.73
CA ASN A 36 7.09 7.18 -11.83
C ASN A 36 5.65 6.71 -11.96
N TYR A 37 4.73 7.34 -11.21
CA TYR A 37 3.30 7.01 -11.24
C TYR A 37 2.60 7.53 -12.50
N THR A 38 3.10 8.60 -13.11
CA THR A 38 2.55 9.14 -14.37
C THR A 38 3.14 8.51 -15.63
N SER A 39 3.97 7.50 -15.50
CA SER A 39 4.58 6.80 -16.63
C SER A 39 3.58 5.87 -17.36
N SER A 40 3.72 5.74 -18.67
CA SER A 40 2.88 4.85 -19.49
C SER A 40 2.99 3.38 -19.07
N SER A 41 4.18 2.94 -18.67
CA SER A 41 4.41 1.56 -18.20
C SER A 41 3.68 1.26 -16.89
N PHE A 42 3.56 2.24 -16.00
CA PHE A 42 2.78 2.09 -14.78
C PHE A 42 1.27 2.05 -15.06
N SER A 43 0.78 2.95 -15.92
CA SER A 43 -0.64 2.93 -16.35
C SER A 43 -1.01 1.63 -17.05
N ALA A 44 -0.12 1.09 -17.90
CA ALA A 44 -0.33 -0.21 -18.53
C ALA A 44 -0.41 -1.35 -17.52
N ALA A 45 0.48 -1.37 -16.51
CA ALA A 45 0.45 -2.39 -15.46
C ALA A 45 -0.83 -2.35 -14.61
N LEU A 46 -1.40 -1.18 -14.35
CA LEU A 46 -2.70 -1.07 -13.69
C LEU A 46 -3.83 -1.60 -14.57
N ALA A 47 -3.82 -1.24 -15.85
CA ALA A 47 -4.83 -1.70 -16.81
C ALA A 47 -4.81 -3.22 -17.02
N GLU A 48 -3.63 -3.88 -16.99
CA GLU A 48 -3.48 -5.35 -17.02
C GLU A 48 -4.29 -6.04 -15.92
N HIS A 49 -4.55 -5.36 -14.79
CA HIS A 49 -5.28 -5.86 -13.64
C HIS A 49 -6.66 -5.20 -13.45
N GLY A 50 -7.19 -4.51 -14.45
CA GLY A 50 -8.49 -3.88 -14.39
C GLY A 50 -8.58 -2.66 -13.48
N ALA A 51 -7.46 -2.16 -12.96
CA ALA A 51 -7.43 -1.00 -12.09
C ALA A 51 -7.32 0.32 -12.86
N ARG A 52 -8.04 1.34 -12.40
CA ARG A 52 -7.98 2.71 -12.93
C ARG A 52 -7.00 3.56 -12.14
N GLN A 53 -6.25 4.38 -12.84
CA GLN A 53 -5.33 5.32 -12.20
C GLN A 53 -6.04 6.61 -11.81
N SER A 54 -5.80 7.08 -10.59
CA SER A 54 -6.14 8.41 -10.09
C SER A 54 -4.88 9.09 -9.56
N VAL A 55 -4.65 10.33 -9.95
CA VAL A 55 -3.51 11.12 -9.46
C VAL A 55 -3.99 12.36 -8.73
N GLY A 56 -3.41 12.64 -7.58
CA GLY A 56 -3.69 13.81 -6.76
C GLY A 56 -3.49 15.12 -7.53
N ARG A 57 -4.15 16.19 -7.09
CA ARG A 57 -3.97 17.53 -7.65
C ARG A 57 -2.60 18.07 -7.25
N THR A 58 -1.98 18.83 -8.14
CA THR A 58 -0.70 19.49 -7.83
C THR A 58 -0.88 20.46 -6.65
N GLY A 59 -0.05 20.29 -5.62
CA GLY A 59 -0.05 21.18 -4.45
C GLY A 59 -1.11 20.87 -3.38
N ILE A 60 -1.88 19.78 -3.50
CA ILE A 60 -2.84 19.35 -2.48
C ILE A 60 -2.30 18.11 -1.76
N CYS A 61 -1.74 18.30 -0.57
CA CYS A 61 -1.15 17.23 0.24
C CYS A 61 -2.19 16.29 0.84
N TYR A 62 -3.44 16.71 1.00
CA TYR A 62 -4.48 15.88 1.63
C TYR A 62 -4.89 14.66 0.81
N ASP A 63 -4.70 14.71 -0.51
CA ASP A 63 -5.08 13.62 -1.41
C ASP A 63 -4.25 12.34 -1.18
N ASN A 64 -3.05 12.45 -0.56
CA ASN A 64 -2.16 11.31 -0.27
C ASN A 64 -1.95 11.04 1.24
N ALA A 65 -2.69 11.71 2.09
CA ALA A 65 -2.50 11.68 3.55
C ALA A 65 -2.55 10.27 4.16
N MET A 66 -3.35 9.36 3.62
CA MET A 66 -3.45 7.98 4.11
C MET A 66 -2.15 7.20 3.88
N ALA A 67 -1.56 7.29 2.69
CA ALA A 67 -0.29 6.67 2.37
C ALA A 67 0.85 7.27 3.20
N GLU A 68 0.88 8.59 3.34
CA GLU A 68 1.85 9.30 4.18
C GLU A 68 1.75 8.88 5.65
N SER A 69 0.54 8.75 6.18
CA SER A 69 0.28 8.27 7.54
C SER A 69 0.81 6.84 7.76
N PHE A 70 0.57 5.94 6.80
CA PHE A 70 1.12 4.57 6.85
C PHE A 70 2.65 4.59 6.90
N PHE A 71 3.29 5.29 5.95
CA PHE A 71 4.75 5.34 5.91
C PHE A 71 5.35 6.06 7.11
N GLY A 72 4.70 7.10 7.62
CA GLY A 72 5.09 7.77 8.86
C GLY A 72 5.07 6.80 10.05
N THR A 73 4.00 6.04 10.19
CA THR A 73 3.84 5.02 11.23
C THR A 73 4.91 3.93 11.12
N LEU A 74 5.08 3.33 9.93
CA LEU A 74 6.09 2.31 9.67
C LEU A 74 7.51 2.80 10.00
N LYS A 75 7.86 4.00 9.58
CA LYS A 75 9.18 4.59 9.86
C LYS A 75 9.38 4.82 11.35
N ASN A 76 8.43 5.44 12.02
CA ASN A 76 8.57 5.81 13.43
C ASN A 76 8.47 4.61 14.38
N GLU A 77 7.61 3.66 14.08
CA GLU A 77 7.42 2.50 14.97
C GLU A 77 8.44 1.38 14.72
N ARG A 78 9.01 1.28 13.50
CA ARG A 78 9.89 0.17 13.16
C ARG A 78 11.21 0.57 12.51
N VAL A 79 11.18 1.23 11.34
CA VAL A 79 12.39 1.41 10.51
C VAL A 79 13.46 2.25 11.20
N HIS A 80 13.08 3.37 11.81
CA HIS A 80 14.04 4.24 12.51
C HIS A 80 14.56 3.68 13.82
N ARG A 81 13.97 2.59 14.31
CA ARG A 81 14.36 1.94 15.56
C ARG A 81 15.20 0.69 15.36
N THR A 82 15.46 0.30 14.11
CA THR A 82 16.14 -0.95 13.76
C THR A 82 17.27 -0.69 12.79
N VAL A 83 18.46 -1.20 13.11
CA VAL A 83 19.58 -1.23 12.16
C VAL A 83 19.53 -2.54 11.40
N TYR A 84 19.39 -2.47 10.09
CA TYR A 84 19.32 -3.65 9.24
C TYR A 84 20.66 -3.95 8.61
N PRO A 85 21.28 -5.13 8.88
CA PRO A 85 22.55 -5.49 8.29
C PRO A 85 22.43 -5.81 6.78
N THR A 86 21.26 -6.28 6.33
CA THR A 86 21.00 -6.58 4.91
C THR A 86 19.58 -6.17 4.50
N ARG A 87 19.33 -6.06 3.19
CA ARG A 87 17.99 -5.79 2.64
C ARG A 87 17.02 -6.93 2.88
N GLU A 88 17.48 -8.17 2.84
CA GLU A 88 16.67 -9.37 3.10
C GLU A 88 16.12 -9.31 4.54
N ARG A 89 16.95 -8.94 5.48
CA ARG A 89 16.53 -8.74 6.88
C ARG A 89 15.51 -7.60 7.00
N ALA A 90 15.76 -6.48 6.32
CA ALA A 90 14.81 -5.38 6.31
C ALA A 90 13.46 -5.78 5.70
N ARG A 91 13.47 -6.52 4.58
CA ARG A 91 12.23 -7.02 3.95
C ARG A 91 11.45 -7.93 4.88
N ALA A 92 12.11 -8.91 5.47
CA ALA A 92 11.45 -9.87 6.37
C ALA A 92 10.84 -9.17 7.59
N ASP A 93 11.58 -8.26 8.20
CA ASP A 93 11.16 -7.53 9.38
C ASP A 93 9.99 -6.57 9.09
N ILE A 94 10.05 -5.84 7.97
CA ILE A 94 8.97 -4.93 7.55
C ILE A 94 7.71 -5.73 7.20
N ALA A 95 7.84 -6.84 6.48
CA ALA A 95 6.70 -7.71 6.17
C ALA A 95 6.05 -8.23 7.47
N GLN A 96 6.85 -8.73 8.40
CA GLN A 96 6.37 -9.19 9.70
C GLN A 96 5.66 -8.07 10.48
N TYR A 97 6.23 -6.86 10.49
CA TYR A 97 5.59 -5.71 11.13
C TYR A 97 4.24 -5.38 10.50
N ILE A 98 4.14 -5.35 9.17
CA ILE A 98 2.89 -5.04 8.46
C ILE A 98 1.83 -6.09 8.79
N GLU A 99 2.14 -7.38 8.62
CA GLU A 99 1.17 -8.46 8.77
C GLU A 99 0.75 -8.69 10.22
N LEU A 100 1.73 -8.81 11.14
CA LEU A 100 1.44 -9.26 12.50
C LEU A 100 1.20 -8.13 13.50
N ARG A 101 1.54 -6.89 13.16
CA ARG A 101 1.31 -5.76 14.04
C ARG A 101 0.40 -4.71 13.42
N TYR A 102 0.75 -4.16 12.25
CA TYR A 102 -0.02 -3.07 11.66
C TYR A 102 -1.43 -3.52 11.27
N ASN A 103 -1.53 -4.61 10.51
CA ASN A 103 -2.81 -5.11 10.03
C ASN A 103 -3.64 -5.81 11.12
N SER A 104 -2.98 -6.58 12.02
CA SER A 104 -3.70 -7.51 12.91
C SER A 104 -3.85 -7.02 14.36
N ARG A 105 -3.10 -6.00 14.79
CA ARG A 105 -3.09 -5.57 16.21
C ARG A 105 -3.16 -4.07 16.41
N ARG A 106 -2.74 -3.27 15.43
CA ARG A 106 -2.70 -1.83 15.57
C ARG A 106 -4.10 -1.24 15.39
N LEU A 107 -4.62 -0.59 16.41
CA LEU A 107 -5.90 0.10 16.33
C LEU A 107 -5.75 1.44 15.61
N HIS A 108 -6.71 1.77 14.77
CA HIS A 108 -6.71 2.98 13.95
C HIS A 108 -7.96 3.83 14.25
N SER A 109 -7.77 5.07 14.65
CA SER A 109 -8.88 5.99 14.94
C SER A 109 -9.76 6.21 13.69
N GLY A 110 -9.17 6.30 12.51
CA GLY A 110 -9.90 6.42 11.24
C GLY A 110 -10.75 5.18 10.87
N LEU A 111 -10.50 4.05 11.52
CA LEU A 111 -11.28 2.80 11.37
C LEU A 111 -12.18 2.52 12.60
N GLY A 112 -12.49 3.54 13.39
CA GLY A 112 -13.28 3.38 14.59
C GLY A 112 -12.59 2.55 15.67
N TYR A 113 -11.28 2.71 15.83
CA TYR A 113 -10.43 1.94 16.75
C TYR A 113 -10.47 0.43 16.50
N ARG A 114 -10.61 0.03 15.25
CA ARG A 114 -10.42 -1.35 14.78
C ARG A 114 -9.10 -1.50 14.06
N THR A 115 -8.66 -2.75 13.91
CA THR A 115 -7.52 -3.09 13.07
C THR A 115 -7.91 -3.11 11.59
N PRO A 116 -6.98 -2.92 10.65
CA PRO A 116 -7.23 -3.12 9.22
C PRO A 116 -7.81 -4.50 8.91
N GLN A 117 -7.32 -5.55 9.56
CA GLN A 117 -7.81 -6.93 9.38
C GLN A 117 -9.28 -7.07 9.77
N GLU A 118 -9.68 -6.57 10.95
CA GLU A 118 -11.08 -6.62 11.40
C GLU A 118 -12.03 -5.90 10.44
N VAL A 119 -11.60 -4.79 9.84
CA VAL A 119 -12.42 -4.06 8.86
C VAL A 119 -12.53 -4.83 7.55
N HIS A 120 -11.42 -5.42 7.10
CA HIS A 120 -11.39 -6.23 5.89
C HIS A 120 -12.27 -7.48 6.01
N ASP A 121 -12.15 -8.21 7.12
CA ASP A 121 -12.95 -9.41 7.38
C ASP A 121 -14.45 -9.09 7.47
N ALA A 122 -14.81 -7.97 8.11
CA ALA A 122 -16.19 -7.51 8.16
C ALA A 122 -16.74 -7.17 6.76
N TRP A 123 -15.93 -6.58 5.90
CA TRP A 123 -16.30 -6.29 4.51
C TRP A 123 -16.49 -7.58 3.72
N LEU A 124 -15.57 -8.55 3.78
CA LEU A 124 -15.69 -9.84 3.11
C LEU A 124 -17.00 -10.56 3.50
N ASN A 125 -17.26 -10.65 4.80
CA ASN A 125 -18.49 -11.28 5.31
C ASN A 125 -19.76 -10.58 4.79
N SER A 126 -19.71 -9.26 4.57
CA SER A 126 -20.85 -8.51 4.02
C SER A 126 -21.09 -8.80 2.53
N GLN A 127 -20.05 -9.14 1.78
CA GLN A 127 -20.17 -9.53 0.34
C GLN A 127 -20.74 -10.95 0.18
N GLU A 128 -20.39 -11.86 1.09
CA GLU A 128 -20.90 -13.25 1.06
C GLU A 128 -22.38 -13.34 1.48
N ALA A 129 -22.88 -12.33 2.19
CA ALA A 129 -24.27 -12.27 2.68
C ALA A 129 -25.24 -11.56 1.70
N ALA A 130 -24.72 -10.98 0.62
CA ALA A 130 -25.51 -10.22 -0.37
C ALA A 130 -25.79 -11.04 -1.63
#